data_bd05a3ae5348074afa6df7bf6d71f3cb
#
_entry.id   bd05a3ae5348074afa6df7bf6d71f3cb
#
_cell.length_a   1.000
_cell.length_b   1.000
_cell.length_c   1.000
_cell.angle_alpha   90.00
_cell.angle_beta   90.00
_cell.angle_gamma   90.00
#
_symmetry.space_group_name_H-M   'P 1'
#
loop_
_entity.id
_entity.type
_entity.pdbx_description
1 polymer ?
#
loop_
_entity_poly.entity_id
_entity_poly.type
_entity_poly.pdbx_seq_one_letter_code
_entity_poly.pdbx_strand_id
1 'polypeptide(L)' 'MEVKYSFYEIIKNDANGYECGRERCDDFYTTYRRLSALTEIFPEYTFKVILATEIGIFKLIQWTGKK' A
#
# COMPACT_ATOMS: atom_id res chain seq x y z
N MET A 1 -6.05 1.30 -25.40
CA MET A 1 -5.86 0.05 -24.67
C MET A 1 -6.07 0.30 -23.17
N GLU A 2 -6.90 -0.50 -22.55
CA GLU A 2 -7.13 -0.37 -21.13
C GLU A 2 -6.01 -1.02 -20.34
N VAL A 3 -5.56 -0.32 -19.32
CA VAL A 3 -4.59 -0.89 -18.38
C VAL A 3 -5.37 -1.54 -17.25
N LYS A 4 -5.11 -2.82 -17.04
CA LYS A 4 -5.78 -3.57 -16.02
C LYS A 4 -4.90 -3.68 -14.79
N TYR A 5 -5.42 -3.24 -13.66
CA TYR A 5 -4.69 -3.33 -12.41
C TYR A 5 -4.97 -4.66 -11.76
N SER A 6 -3.92 -5.35 -11.37
CA SER A 6 -4.02 -6.71 -10.84
C SER A 6 -4.17 -6.74 -9.34
N PHE A 7 -3.48 -5.86 -8.65
CA PHE A 7 -3.49 -5.90 -7.18
C PHE A 7 -2.92 -4.61 -6.61
N TYR A 8 -3.12 -4.45 -5.32
CA TYR A 8 -2.51 -3.37 -4.54
C TYR A 8 -1.43 -3.94 -3.64
N GLU A 9 -0.42 -3.14 -3.34
CA GLU A 9 0.57 -3.51 -2.33
C GLU A 9 0.72 -2.39 -1.33
N ILE A 10 0.71 -2.76 -0.05
CA ILE A 10 0.98 -1.83 1.03
C ILE A 10 2.44 -2.04 1.44
N ILE A 11 3.23 -0.98 1.36
CA ILE A 11 4.64 -1.02 1.70
C ILE A 11 4.82 -0.33 3.04
N LYS A 12 5.41 -1.05 4.00
CA LYS A 12 5.66 -0.51 5.32
C LYS A 12 7.11 -0.03 5.42
N ASN A 13 7.28 1.23 5.83
CA ASN A 13 8.61 1.81 6.04
C ASN A 13 8.78 2.16 7.51
N ASP A 14 9.98 1.94 8.03
CA ASP A 14 10.29 2.27 9.40
C ASP A 14 10.56 3.77 9.57
N ALA A 15 10.94 4.16 10.79
CA ALA A 15 11.16 5.57 11.10
C ALA A 15 12.31 6.17 10.31
N ASN A 16 13.23 5.34 9.83
CA ASN A 16 14.37 5.78 9.03
C ASN A 16 14.09 5.77 7.53
N GLY A 17 12.87 5.37 7.14
CA GLY A 17 12.47 5.35 5.75
C GLY A 17 12.81 4.08 5.01
N TYR A 18 13.29 3.05 5.70
CA TYR A 18 13.61 1.78 5.08
C TYR A 18 12.40 0.87 5.04
N GLU A 19 12.22 0.21 3.90
CA GLU A 19 11.14 -0.74 3.75
C GLU A 19 11.37 -1.95 4.67
N CYS A 20 10.36 -2.28 5.47
CA CYS A 20 10.46 -3.41 6.39
C CYS A 20 9.31 -4.40 6.25
N GLY A 21 8.45 -4.22 5.26
CA GLY A 21 7.40 -5.20 5.00
C GLY A 21 6.53 -4.79 3.84
N ARG A 22 5.87 -5.78 3.23
CA ARG A 22 4.90 -5.59 2.15
C ARG A 22 3.73 -6.51 2.35
N GLU A 23 2.55 -6.04 1.93
CA GLU A 23 1.35 -6.84 2.00
C GLU A 23 0.54 -6.61 0.72
N ARG A 24 0.15 -7.70 0.06
CA ARG A 24 -0.65 -7.63 -1.15
C ARG A 24 -2.13 -7.68 -0.81
N CYS A 25 -2.91 -6.85 -1.47
CA CYS A 25 -4.37 -6.84 -1.35
C CYS A 25 -4.98 -6.85 -2.73
N ASP A 26 -6.10 -7.54 -2.89
CA ASP A 26 -6.70 -7.74 -4.20
C ASP A 26 -7.60 -6.61 -4.65
N ASP A 27 -8.21 -5.88 -3.71
CA ASP A 27 -9.13 -4.82 -4.07
C ASP A 27 -8.92 -3.60 -3.18
N PHE A 28 -9.53 -2.50 -3.58
CA PHE A 28 -9.37 -1.23 -2.90
C PHE A 28 -9.92 -1.26 -1.47
N TYR A 29 -11.07 -1.87 -1.29
CA TYR A 29 -11.71 -1.89 0.03
C TYR A 29 -10.87 -2.65 1.05
N THR A 30 -10.37 -3.81 0.66
CA THR A 30 -9.48 -4.61 1.52
C THR A 30 -8.20 -3.83 1.84
N THR A 31 -7.65 -3.16 0.83
CA THR A 31 -6.45 -2.34 1.01
C THR A 31 -6.71 -1.23 2.03
N TYR A 32 -7.83 -0.56 1.90
CA TYR A 32 -8.18 0.53 2.81
C TYR A 32 -8.30 0.03 4.24
N ARG A 33 -8.98 -1.08 4.43
CA ARG A 33 -9.18 -1.65 5.77
C ARG A 33 -7.87 -2.10 6.39
N ARG A 34 -7.02 -2.75 5.61
CA ARG A 34 -5.70 -3.18 6.10
C ARG A 34 -4.82 -1.99 6.44
N LEU A 35 -4.83 -0.99 5.58
CA LEU A 35 -4.02 0.19 5.83
C LEU A 35 -4.44 0.90 7.11
N SER A 36 -5.74 1.03 7.33
CA SER A 36 -6.26 1.64 8.55
C SER A 36 -5.85 0.86 9.79
N ALA A 37 -5.94 -0.48 9.74
CA ALA A 37 -5.56 -1.32 10.85
C ALA A 37 -4.06 -1.23 11.12
N LEU A 38 -3.25 -1.28 10.06
CA LEU A 38 -1.80 -1.21 10.21
C LEU A 38 -1.36 0.14 10.77
N THR A 39 -2.02 1.21 10.37
CA THR A 39 -1.69 2.53 10.87
C THR A 39 -1.96 2.65 12.37
N GLU A 40 -3.01 2.00 12.85
CA GLU A 40 -3.30 1.98 14.28
C GLU A 40 -2.34 1.09 15.07
N ILE A 41 -2.01 -0.07 14.51
CA ILE A 41 -1.14 -1.04 15.19
C ILE A 41 0.30 -0.55 15.22
N PHE A 42 0.73 0.08 14.14
CA PHE A 42 2.12 0.52 13.98
C PHE A 42 2.18 2.04 13.72
N PRO A 43 1.88 2.86 14.74
CA PRO A 43 1.82 4.33 14.52
C PRO A 43 3.16 4.96 14.18
N GLU A 44 4.27 4.29 14.48
CA GLU A 44 5.61 4.82 14.20
C GLU A 44 6.09 4.52 12.79
N TYR A 45 5.35 3.70 12.03
CA TYR A 45 5.71 3.38 10.66
C TYR A 45 4.90 4.23 9.68
N THR A 46 5.47 4.42 8.50
CA THR A 46 4.74 5.04 7.39
C THR A 46 4.41 3.99 6.36
N PHE A 47 3.34 4.25 5.61
CA PHE A 47 2.84 3.27 4.64
C PHE A 47 2.66 3.93 3.28
N LYS A 48 3.01 3.19 2.23
CA LYS A 48 2.75 3.58 0.85
C LYS A 48 1.90 2.52 0.21
N VAL A 49 1.05 2.94 -0.71
CA VAL A 49 0.23 1.99 -1.46
C VAL A 49 0.58 2.13 -2.93
N ILE A 50 0.89 1.03 -3.57
CA ILE A 50 1.10 1.00 -5.01
C ILE A 50 0.02 0.15 -5.66
N LEU A 51 -0.28 0.50 -6.90
CA LEU A 51 -1.26 -0.19 -7.71
C LEU A 51 -0.51 -0.80 -8.88
N ALA A 52 -0.49 -2.12 -8.94
CA ALA A 52 0.29 -2.84 -9.92
C ALA A 52 -0.60 -3.36 -11.05
N THR A 53 -0.06 -3.38 -12.25
CA THR A 53 -0.75 -3.92 -13.42
C THR A 53 -0.13 -5.23 -13.84
N GLU A 54 -0.83 -5.94 -14.75
CA GLU A 54 -0.33 -7.20 -15.27
C GLU A 54 0.95 -7.05 -16.07
N ILE A 55 1.18 -5.88 -16.62
CA ILE A 55 2.37 -5.63 -17.44
C ILE A 55 3.48 -4.93 -16.66
N GLY A 56 3.34 -4.86 -15.35
CA GLY A 56 4.38 -4.32 -14.50
C GLY A 56 4.40 -2.81 -14.34
N ILE A 57 3.35 -2.13 -14.80
CA ILE A 57 3.23 -0.69 -14.60
C ILE A 57 2.66 -0.45 -13.21
N PHE A 58 3.27 0.48 -12.49
CA PHE A 58 2.87 0.78 -11.12
C PHE A 58 2.41 2.22 -11.02
N LYS A 59 1.37 2.42 -10.24
CA LYS A 59 0.92 3.75 -9.86
C LYS A 59 1.08 3.89 -8.36
N LEU A 60 1.91 4.83 -7.95
CA LEU A 60 2.10 5.08 -6.53
C LEU A 60 0.95 5.95 -6.00
N ILE A 61 0.31 5.44 -4.98
CA ILE A 61 -0.71 6.19 -4.27
C ILE A 61 -0.12 6.54 -2.92
N GLN A 62 0.17 7.82 -2.73
CA GLN A 62 0.71 8.26 -1.45
C GLN A 62 -0.43 8.37 -0.46
N TRP A 63 -0.51 7.40 0.37
CA TRP A 63 -1.57 7.33 1.36
C TRP A 63 -0.98 6.78 2.64
N THR A 64 -1.00 7.59 3.68
CA THR A 64 -0.39 7.23 4.96
C THR A 64 -1.39 6.64 5.93
N GLY A 65 -2.66 6.68 5.61
CA GLY A 65 -3.70 6.21 6.52
C GLY A 65 -3.98 7.15 7.67
N LYS A 66 -3.28 8.24 7.76
CA LYS A 66 -3.52 9.23 8.80
C LYS A 66 -4.61 10.20 8.38
N LYS A 67 -5.38 10.59 9.32
CA LYS A 67 -6.40 11.60 9.09
C LYS A 67 -5.82 13.00 9.24
#